data_f7f8712c3bf89f9e08abaf949c7bb83a
#
_entry.id   f7f8712c3bf89f9e08abaf949c7bb83a
#
_cell.length_a   1.000
_cell.length_b   1.000
_cell.length_c   1.000
_cell.angle_alpha   90.00
_cell.angle_beta   90.00
_cell.angle_gamma   90.00
#
_symmetry.space_group_name_H-M   'P 1'
#
loop_
_entity.id
_entity.type
_entity.pdbx_description
1 polymer ?
#
loop_
_entity_poly.entity_id
_entity_poly.type
_entity_poly.pdbx_seq_one_letter_code
_entity_poly.pdbx_strand_id
1 'polypeptide(L)'
;DPVKTVCQVYLLDDDTSHYHPEHDCSRCGNLTCKNRRIPFVTVKVRIGEKEKQIQAKKSESLLEAFQKQDIFLPAVCAGRGSCGKCRVRFLEGAVEPGEADRKVFTEEELKQGWRLACRTYPEQECTILLDNAESDFYVLADAEEGTEKKLPDGGNYGIAADIGTTTIAMQLVDLSDGKTADVYTAINRQRAYGADVISRIDASNNGKREELRNSIRQDLLKGVEKLTEGSRLKISRMVIGANTTMVH
;
A
#
# COMPACT_ATOMS: atom_id res chain seq x y z
N ASP A 1 9.66 19.26 0.17
CA ASP A 1 9.16 18.44 -0.94
C ASP A 1 8.54 19.36 -1.99
N PRO A 2 9.17 19.55 -3.16
CA PRO A 2 8.72 20.52 -4.16
C PRO A 2 7.32 20.24 -4.72
N VAL A 3 6.82 19.00 -4.58
CA VAL A 3 5.50 18.62 -5.07
C VAL A 3 4.38 19.12 -4.14
N LYS A 4 4.63 19.30 -2.86
CA LYS A 4 3.63 19.83 -1.92
C LYS A 4 3.42 21.34 -2.03
N THR A 5 4.46 22.05 -2.45
CA THR A 5 4.42 23.52 -2.56
C THR A 5 3.57 23.98 -3.74
N VAL A 6 3.55 23.22 -4.83
CA VAL A 6 2.79 23.56 -6.04
C VAL A 6 1.28 23.41 -5.82
N CYS A 7 0.82 22.45 -5.02
CA CYS A 7 -0.61 22.27 -4.74
C CYS A 7 -1.22 23.34 -3.83
N GLN A 8 -0.43 24.07 -3.05
CA GLN A 8 -0.94 25.10 -2.11
C GLN A 8 -1.16 26.47 -2.76
N VAL A 9 -0.50 26.75 -3.87
CA VAL A 9 -0.59 28.06 -4.54
C VAL A 9 -1.92 28.25 -5.28
N TYR A 10 -2.61 27.16 -5.65
CA TYR A 10 -3.84 27.22 -6.43
C TYR A 10 -5.13 27.34 -5.64
N LEU A 11 -5.07 27.40 -4.31
CA LEU A 11 -6.26 27.46 -3.45
C LEU A 11 -6.73 28.89 -3.13
N LEU A 12 -6.04 29.92 -3.60
CA LEU A 12 -6.29 31.30 -3.19
C LEU A 12 -6.89 32.19 -4.27
N ASP A 13 -7.15 31.67 -5.46
CA ASP A 13 -7.70 32.48 -6.56
C ASP A 13 -8.95 31.81 -7.13
N ASP A 14 -10.06 32.55 -7.11
CA ASP A 14 -11.30 32.16 -7.80
C ASP A 14 -11.20 32.32 -9.32
N ASP A 15 -10.13 32.94 -9.82
CA ASP A 15 -9.87 33.14 -11.24
C ASP A 15 -9.26 31.87 -11.86
N THR A 16 -10.08 31.14 -12.59
CA THR A 16 -9.67 29.92 -13.32
C THR A 16 -8.79 30.19 -14.55
N SER A 17 -8.53 31.45 -14.91
CA SER A 17 -7.71 31.84 -16.08
C SER A 17 -6.23 31.45 -15.92
N HIS A 18 -5.76 31.28 -14.67
CA HIS A 18 -4.41 30.81 -14.34
C HIS A 18 -4.30 29.30 -14.22
N TYR A 19 -5.35 28.56 -14.57
CA TYR A 19 -5.34 27.10 -14.50
C TYR A 19 -4.41 26.52 -15.57
N HIS A 20 -3.25 25.97 -15.14
CA HIS A 20 -2.36 25.27 -16.04
C HIS A 20 -3.06 24.03 -16.62
N PRO A 21 -3.17 23.92 -17.96
CA PRO A 21 -3.81 22.78 -18.62
C PRO A 21 -3.11 21.44 -18.30
N GLU A 22 -1.92 21.50 -17.73
CA GLU A 22 -1.08 20.35 -17.33
C GLU A 22 -1.38 19.83 -15.92
N HIS A 23 -2.33 20.43 -15.18
CA HIS A 23 -2.68 19.91 -13.85
C HIS A 23 -3.27 18.49 -13.94
N ASP A 24 -2.49 17.53 -13.48
CA ASP A 24 -2.90 16.12 -13.48
C ASP A 24 -3.78 15.80 -12.26
N CYS A 25 -5.09 15.87 -12.44
CA CYS A 25 -6.08 15.47 -11.42
C CYS A 25 -5.90 14.01 -10.95
N SER A 26 -5.22 13.17 -11.75
CA SER A 26 -4.97 11.77 -11.37
C SER A 26 -3.99 11.64 -10.22
N ARG A 27 -3.12 12.63 -10.02
CA ARG A 27 -2.12 12.69 -8.95
C ARG A 27 -2.51 13.59 -7.78
N CYS A 28 -3.63 14.32 -7.92
CA CYS A 28 -4.08 15.27 -6.90
C CYS A 28 -4.76 14.56 -5.72
N GLY A 29 -4.24 14.75 -4.50
CA GLY A 29 -4.80 14.20 -3.27
C GLY A 29 -6.05 14.92 -2.75
N ASN A 30 -6.46 16.06 -3.33
CA ASN A 30 -7.63 16.79 -2.87
C ASN A 30 -8.92 16.12 -3.35
N LEU A 31 -9.57 15.37 -2.47
CA LEU A 31 -10.80 14.62 -2.76
C LEU A 31 -12.03 15.51 -2.96
N THR A 32 -12.01 16.72 -2.39
CA THR A 32 -13.14 17.66 -2.40
C THR A 32 -13.01 18.76 -3.45
N CYS A 33 -12.04 18.65 -4.35
CA CYS A 33 -11.78 19.66 -5.37
C CYS A 33 -12.98 19.82 -6.33
N LYS A 34 -13.58 21.02 -6.37
CA LYS A 34 -14.73 21.34 -7.25
C LYS A 34 -14.35 21.29 -8.74
N ASN A 35 -13.07 21.50 -9.07
CA ASN A 35 -12.55 21.53 -10.44
C ASN A 35 -11.98 20.19 -10.90
N ARG A 36 -12.24 19.11 -10.16
CA ARG A 36 -11.72 17.79 -10.50
C ARG A 36 -12.28 17.27 -11.82
N ARG A 37 -11.38 16.91 -12.73
CA ARG A 37 -11.73 16.32 -14.05
C ARG A 37 -11.85 14.79 -13.99
N ILE A 38 -11.13 14.13 -13.06
CA ILE A 38 -11.18 12.68 -12.88
C ILE A 38 -11.94 12.40 -11.58
N PRO A 39 -13.17 11.89 -11.64
CA PRO A 39 -13.95 11.59 -10.45
C PRO A 39 -13.37 10.40 -9.70
N PHE A 40 -13.45 10.45 -8.37
CA PHE A 40 -13.27 9.27 -7.53
C PHE A 40 -14.57 8.47 -7.47
N VAL A 41 -14.40 7.19 -7.27
CA VAL A 41 -15.46 6.22 -7.04
C VAL A 41 -15.31 5.69 -5.62
N THR A 42 -16.40 5.68 -4.88
CA THR A 42 -16.45 5.07 -3.56
C THR A 42 -16.51 3.56 -3.67
N VAL A 43 -15.56 2.87 -3.04
CA VAL A 43 -15.52 1.41 -2.96
C VAL A 43 -15.64 1.01 -1.49
N LYS A 44 -16.71 0.28 -1.15
CA LYS A 44 -16.91 -0.33 0.15
C LYS A 44 -16.28 -1.72 0.13
N VAL A 45 -15.34 -1.96 1.03
CA VAL A 45 -14.57 -3.21 1.09
C VAL A 45 -14.92 -3.95 2.38
N ARG A 46 -15.47 -5.14 2.25
CA ARG A 46 -15.77 -6.04 3.36
C ARG A 46 -14.69 -7.09 3.49
N ILE A 47 -14.18 -7.26 4.72
CA ILE A 47 -13.12 -8.21 5.07
C ILE A 47 -13.58 -8.92 6.35
N GLY A 48 -14.12 -10.12 6.22
CA GLY A 48 -14.82 -10.78 7.34
C GLY A 48 -15.97 -9.91 7.84
N GLU A 49 -15.95 -9.57 9.13
CA GLU A 49 -16.95 -8.69 9.78
C GLU A 49 -16.63 -7.19 9.68
N LYS A 50 -15.43 -6.83 9.22
CA LYS A 50 -15.00 -5.43 9.11
C LYS A 50 -15.39 -4.86 7.74
N GLU A 51 -15.79 -3.59 7.74
CA GLU A 51 -16.05 -2.83 6.51
C GLU A 51 -15.15 -1.57 6.48
N LYS A 52 -14.50 -1.33 5.36
CA LYS A 52 -13.68 -0.14 5.10
C LYS A 52 -14.16 0.54 3.82
N GLN A 53 -14.29 1.85 3.86
CA GLN A 53 -14.62 2.64 2.69
C GLN A 53 -13.36 3.29 2.14
N ILE A 54 -13.11 3.14 0.84
CA ILE A 54 -11.97 3.74 0.15
C ILE A 54 -12.42 4.55 -1.07
N GLN A 55 -11.54 5.42 -1.55
CA GLN A 55 -11.73 6.20 -2.76
C GLN A 55 -10.78 5.71 -3.85
N ALA A 56 -11.32 5.20 -4.93
CA ALA A 56 -10.57 4.74 -6.09
C ALA A 56 -10.73 5.71 -7.27
N LYS A 57 -9.69 5.88 -8.09
CA LYS A 57 -9.78 6.61 -9.35
C LYS A 57 -10.31 5.68 -10.43
N LYS A 58 -11.12 6.19 -11.36
CA LYS A 58 -11.58 5.38 -12.51
C LYS A 58 -10.44 4.88 -13.41
N SER A 59 -9.30 5.56 -13.37
CA SER A 59 -8.10 5.22 -14.16
C SER A 59 -7.13 4.26 -13.47
N GLU A 60 -7.42 3.83 -12.23
CA GLU A 60 -6.59 2.88 -11.50
C GLU A 60 -7.31 1.56 -11.27
N SER A 61 -6.58 0.46 -11.25
CA SER A 61 -7.14 -0.84 -10.92
C SER A 61 -7.53 -0.92 -9.44
N LEU A 62 -8.48 -1.77 -9.10
CA LEU A 62 -8.83 -2.04 -7.70
C LEU A 62 -7.62 -2.48 -6.87
N LEU A 63 -6.70 -3.26 -7.46
CA LEU A 63 -5.47 -3.67 -6.79
C LEU A 63 -4.61 -2.46 -6.40
N GLU A 64 -4.41 -1.49 -7.29
CA GLU A 64 -3.67 -0.27 -7.01
C GLU A 64 -4.38 0.62 -5.98
N ALA A 65 -5.72 0.74 -6.08
CA ALA A 65 -6.52 1.47 -5.10
C ALA A 65 -6.42 0.86 -3.70
N PHE A 66 -6.48 -0.47 -3.60
CA PHE A 66 -6.32 -1.21 -2.35
C PHE A 66 -4.94 -1.00 -1.74
N GLN A 67 -3.86 -1.14 -2.54
CA GLN A 67 -2.48 -0.95 -2.08
C GLN A 67 -2.24 0.43 -1.47
N LYS A 68 -2.82 1.49 -2.06
CA LYS A 68 -2.73 2.86 -1.53
C LYS A 68 -3.43 3.06 -0.19
N GLN A 69 -4.34 2.15 0.16
CA GLN A 69 -5.15 2.19 1.38
C GLN A 69 -4.79 1.08 2.36
N ASP A 70 -3.59 0.51 2.21
CA ASP A 70 -3.07 -0.57 3.06
C ASP A 70 -3.93 -1.85 3.04
N ILE A 71 -4.63 -2.10 1.91
CA ILE A 71 -5.33 -3.36 1.66
C ILE A 71 -4.51 -4.17 0.66
N PHE A 72 -3.98 -5.31 1.10
CA PHE A 72 -3.08 -6.12 0.29
C PHE A 72 -3.77 -7.40 -0.17
N LEU A 73 -3.75 -7.63 -1.49
CA LEU A 73 -4.14 -8.87 -2.10
C LEU A 73 -2.92 -9.56 -2.71
N PRO A 74 -2.87 -10.90 -2.70
CA PRO A 74 -1.80 -11.62 -3.37
C PRO A 74 -1.76 -11.26 -4.86
N ALA A 75 -0.63 -10.74 -5.34
CA ALA A 75 -0.45 -10.34 -6.75
C ALA A 75 0.80 -10.97 -7.34
N VAL A 76 0.88 -12.30 -7.32
CA VAL A 76 2.06 -13.09 -7.72
C VAL A 76 2.54 -12.78 -9.15
N CYS A 77 1.63 -12.42 -10.05
CA CYS A 77 1.96 -12.05 -11.44
C CYS A 77 2.21 -10.54 -11.62
N ALA A 78 2.45 -9.79 -10.56
CA ALA A 78 2.66 -8.33 -10.61
C ALA A 78 1.56 -7.58 -11.41
N GLY A 79 0.29 -8.00 -11.26
CA GLY A 79 -0.85 -7.32 -11.90
C GLY A 79 -1.12 -7.73 -13.36
N ARG A 80 -0.44 -8.74 -13.92
CA ARG A 80 -0.64 -9.18 -15.32
C ARG A 80 -1.97 -9.89 -15.58
N GLY A 81 -2.72 -10.26 -14.56
CA GLY A 81 -4.03 -10.91 -14.69
C GLY A 81 -3.96 -12.41 -14.98
N SER A 82 -2.79 -13.06 -14.83
CA SER A 82 -2.58 -14.45 -15.22
C SER A 82 -2.61 -15.45 -14.05
N CYS A 83 -2.37 -15.02 -12.80
CA CYS A 83 -2.23 -15.95 -11.68
C CYS A 83 -3.53 -16.25 -10.92
N GLY A 84 -4.57 -15.47 -11.12
CA GLY A 84 -5.85 -15.65 -10.44
C GLY A 84 -5.86 -15.39 -8.93
N LYS A 85 -4.78 -14.82 -8.34
CA LYS A 85 -4.66 -14.69 -6.88
C LYS A 85 -5.30 -13.42 -6.30
N CYS A 86 -5.37 -12.32 -7.06
CA CYS A 86 -6.00 -11.08 -6.63
C CYS A 86 -7.52 -11.09 -6.83
N ARG A 87 -8.17 -12.15 -6.36
CA ARG A 87 -9.62 -12.39 -6.49
C ARG A 87 -10.38 -11.44 -5.58
N VAL A 88 -11.43 -10.83 -6.12
CA VAL A 88 -12.41 -10.04 -5.37
C VAL A 88 -13.80 -10.42 -5.81
N ARG A 89 -14.77 -10.31 -4.93
CA ARG A 89 -16.17 -10.58 -5.25
C ARG A 89 -16.99 -9.32 -5.10
N PHE A 90 -17.61 -8.87 -6.16
CA PHE A 90 -18.59 -7.79 -6.13
C PHE A 90 -19.89 -8.29 -5.50
N LEU A 91 -20.35 -7.57 -4.48
CA LEU A 91 -21.68 -7.75 -3.91
C LEU A 91 -22.67 -6.80 -4.58
N GLU A 92 -22.20 -5.58 -4.93
CA GLU A 92 -22.97 -4.55 -5.62
C GLU A 92 -22.06 -3.76 -6.56
N GLY A 93 -22.62 -3.19 -7.62
CA GLY A 93 -21.89 -2.33 -8.56
C GLY A 93 -20.83 -3.07 -9.38
N ALA A 94 -21.09 -4.34 -9.73
CA ALA A 94 -20.15 -5.16 -10.48
C ALA A 94 -19.81 -4.54 -11.83
N VAL A 95 -18.52 -4.61 -12.19
CA VAL A 95 -18.01 -4.25 -13.51
C VAL A 95 -18.10 -5.47 -14.42
N GLU A 96 -18.34 -5.25 -15.70
CA GLU A 96 -18.35 -6.33 -16.70
C GLU A 96 -17.02 -7.11 -16.70
N PRO A 97 -17.07 -8.47 -16.77
CA PRO A 97 -15.86 -9.27 -16.75
C PRO A 97 -15.00 -9.05 -18.00
N GLY A 98 -13.73 -8.74 -17.77
CA GLY A 98 -12.75 -8.58 -18.82
C GLY A 98 -12.23 -9.92 -19.38
N GLU A 99 -11.38 -9.86 -20.39
CA GLU A 99 -10.78 -11.06 -21.00
C GLU A 99 -9.93 -11.88 -19.99
N ALA A 100 -9.22 -11.20 -19.08
CA ALA A 100 -8.43 -11.85 -18.05
C ALA A 100 -9.30 -12.60 -17.04
N ASP A 101 -10.47 -12.02 -16.68
CA ASP A 101 -11.42 -12.66 -15.78
C ASP A 101 -11.97 -13.96 -16.41
N ARG A 102 -12.36 -13.92 -17.70
CA ARG A 102 -12.89 -15.07 -18.43
C ARG A 102 -11.88 -16.21 -18.60
N LYS A 103 -10.57 -15.92 -18.52
CA LYS A 103 -9.51 -16.96 -18.57
C LYS A 103 -9.29 -17.63 -17.22
N VAL A 104 -9.68 -16.98 -16.12
CA VAL A 104 -9.38 -17.43 -14.75
C VAL A 104 -10.59 -17.98 -14.03
N PHE A 105 -11.76 -17.39 -14.27
CA PHE A 105 -13.00 -17.74 -13.58
C PHE A 105 -13.96 -18.52 -14.45
N THR A 106 -14.74 -19.42 -13.84
CA THR A 106 -15.86 -20.09 -14.48
C THR A 106 -17.02 -19.12 -14.73
N GLU A 107 -17.95 -19.49 -15.61
CA GLU A 107 -19.16 -18.70 -15.86
C GLU A 107 -20.02 -18.48 -14.60
N GLU A 108 -20.06 -19.47 -13.71
CA GLU A 108 -20.76 -19.39 -12.42
C GLU A 108 -20.09 -18.37 -11.49
N GLU A 109 -18.77 -18.40 -11.39
CA GLU A 109 -18.00 -17.43 -10.58
C GLU A 109 -18.16 -16.01 -11.13
N LEU A 110 -18.12 -15.82 -12.43
CA LEU A 110 -18.34 -14.52 -13.07
C LEU A 110 -19.75 -13.97 -12.77
N LYS A 111 -20.78 -14.82 -12.81
CA LYS A 111 -22.16 -14.47 -12.44
C LYS A 111 -22.29 -14.14 -10.94
N GLN A 112 -21.49 -14.76 -10.08
CA GLN A 112 -21.41 -14.47 -8.66
C GLN A 112 -20.63 -13.18 -8.34
N GLY A 113 -20.09 -12.51 -9.35
CA GLY A 113 -19.38 -11.24 -9.18
C GLY A 113 -17.88 -11.35 -8.99
N TRP A 114 -17.26 -12.53 -9.20
CA TRP A 114 -15.81 -12.68 -9.10
C TRP A 114 -15.07 -11.94 -10.21
N ARG A 115 -14.02 -11.22 -9.83
CA ARG A 115 -13.15 -10.44 -10.73
C ARG A 115 -11.70 -10.49 -10.22
N LEU A 116 -10.76 -10.16 -11.11
CA LEU A 116 -9.35 -9.92 -10.78
C LEU A 116 -9.13 -8.44 -10.46
N ALA A 117 -8.82 -8.11 -9.21
CA ALA A 117 -8.62 -6.73 -8.79
C ALA A 117 -7.58 -5.97 -9.63
N CYS A 118 -6.55 -6.66 -10.13
CA CYS A 118 -5.52 -6.05 -10.95
C CYS A 118 -5.97 -5.67 -12.39
N ARG A 119 -7.13 -6.17 -12.84
CA ARG A 119 -7.70 -5.92 -14.17
C ARG A 119 -9.09 -5.28 -14.11
N THR A 120 -9.56 -4.98 -12.92
CA THR A 120 -10.85 -4.34 -12.71
C THR A 120 -10.68 -2.88 -12.34
N TYR A 121 -11.35 -2.01 -13.08
CA TYR A 121 -11.36 -0.56 -12.90
C TYR A 121 -12.76 -0.15 -12.45
N PRO A 122 -12.93 0.45 -11.26
CA PRO A 122 -14.25 0.79 -10.76
C PRO A 122 -14.83 1.98 -11.55
N GLU A 123 -16.03 1.84 -12.09
CA GLU A 123 -16.70 2.88 -12.87
C GLU A 123 -17.75 3.63 -12.06
N GLN A 124 -18.29 2.99 -11.03
CA GLN A 124 -19.34 3.49 -10.15
C GLN A 124 -19.12 3.01 -8.73
N GLU A 125 -19.92 3.54 -7.79
CA GLU A 125 -19.92 3.05 -6.39
C GLU A 125 -20.18 1.54 -6.37
N CYS A 126 -19.36 0.81 -5.60
CA CYS A 126 -19.44 -0.63 -5.52
C CYS A 126 -19.12 -1.15 -4.12
N THR A 127 -19.64 -2.34 -3.82
CA THR A 127 -19.35 -3.09 -2.59
C THR A 127 -18.63 -4.38 -2.96
N ILE A 128 -17.47 -4.60 -2.35
CA ILE A 128 -16.56 -5.71 -2.65
C ILE A 128 -16.32 -6.54 -1.40
N LEU A 129 -16.42 -7.85 -1.52
CA LEU A 129 -16.03 -8.82 -0.50
C LEU A 129 -14.63 -9.35 -0.83
N LEU A 130 -13.75 -9.36 0.16
CA LEU A 130 -12.43 -10.00 0.11
C LEU A 130 -12.46 -11.29 0.93
N ASP A 131 -12.78 -12.41 0.27
CA ASP A 131 -12.80 -13.74 0.92
C ASP A 131 -11.41 -14.31 1.17
N ASN A 132 -10.41 -13.86 0.40
CA ASN A 132 -9.02 -14.32 0.45
C ASN A 132 -8.06 -13.27 1.02
N ALA A 133 -8.55 -12.26 1.70
CA ALA A 133 -7.70 -11.54 2.62
C ALA A 133 -7.23 -12.58 3.62
N GLU A 134 -6.00 -13.10 3.42
CA GLU A 134 -5.35 -13.92 4.45
C GLU A 134 -5.55 -13.15 5.74
N SER A 135 -6.39 -13.66 6.63
CA SER A 135 -6.69 -13.03 7.92
C SER A 135 -5.41 -12.78 8.70
N ASP A 136 -4.40 -13.61 8.46
CA ASP A 136 -3.04 -13.47 8.95
C ASP A 136 -2.29 -12.24 8.42
N PHE A 137 -2.67 -11.73 7.24
CA PHE A 137 -2.07 -10.54 6.66
C PHE A 137 -2.50 -9.25 7.34
N TYR A 138 -3.74 -9.23 7.87
CA TYR A 138 -4.29 -8.09 8.61
C TYR A 138 -3.88 -8.07 10.07
N VAL A 139 -3.74 -9.24 10.70
CA VAL A 139 -3.35 -9.37 12.11
C VAL A 139 -1.89 -9.00 12.32
N LEU A 140 -1.03 -9.22 11.32
CA LEU A 140 0.39 -8.82 11.40
C LEU A 140 0.66 -7.35 11.03
N ALA A 141 -0.27 -6.68 10.35
CA ALA A 141 -0.17 -5.24 10.09
C ALA A 141 -0.63 -4.39 11.29
N ASP A 142 -1.53 -4.91 12.11
CA ASP A 142 -1.79 -4.46 13.47
C ASP A 142 -0.81 -5.25 14.38
N ALA A 143 0.48 -4.90 14.30
CA ALA A 143 1.49 -5.43 15.20
C ALA A 143 0.93 -5.43 16.61
N GLU A 144 1.07 -6.55 17.31
CA GLU A 144 0.70 -6.66 18.72
C GLU A 144 1.01 -5.33 19.41
N GLU A 145 0.00 -4.76 20.06
CA GLU A 145 0.19 -3.64 20.96
C GLU A 145 1.22 -4.11 22.01
N GLY A 146 2.49 -3.88 21.67
CA GLY A 146 3.57 -4.10 22.61
C GLY A 146 3.24 -3.27 23.84
N THR A 147 3.25 -3.91 24.99
CA THR A 147 3.18 -3.24 26.27
C THR A 147 3.98 -1.94 26.20
N GLU A 148 3.36 -0.80 26.51
CA GLU A 148 3.99 0.52 26.53
C GLU A 148 5.31 0.47 27.31
N LYS A 149 6.40 0.13 26.65
CA LYS A 149 7.76 0.27 27.18
C LYS A 149 8.17 1.72 26.98
N LYS A 150 7.93 2.52 27.97
CA LYS A 150 8.46 3.88 28.02
C LYS A 150 9.98 3.79 28.12
N LEU A 151 10.66 3.96 26.99
CA LEU A 151 12.12 4.02 26.95
C LEU A 151 12.60 5.31 27.59
N PRO A 152 13.76 5.33 28.26
CA PRO A 152 14.29 6.53 28.89
C PRO A 152 14.57 7.62 27.85
N ASP A 153 14.10 8.84 28.10
CA ASP A 153 14.36 10.00 27.25
C ASP A 153 15.87 10.28 27.15
N GLY A 154 16.33 10.65 25.95
CA GLY A 154 17.70 11.09 25.72
C GLY A 154 18.73 9.95 25.50
N GLY A 155 18.31 8.69 25.49
CA GLY A 155 19.17 7.56 25.15
C GLY A 155 19.67 7.63 23.69
N ASN A 156 20.86 7.06 23.46
CA ASN A 156 21.46 6.97 22.13
C ASN A 156 21.23 5.57 21.54
N TYR A 157 20.41 5.49 20.49
CA TYR A 157 19.97 4.25 19.92
C TYR A 157 20.41 4.10 18.45
N GLY A 158 20.47 2.87 18.01
CA GLY A 158 20.59 2.48 16.61
C GLY A 158 19.41 1.65 16.18
N ILE A 159 19.15 1.59 14.87
CA ILE A 159 18.17 0.69 14.28
C ILE A 159 18.88 -0.31 13.39
N ALA A 160 18.64 -1.60 13.61
CA ALA A 160 19.01 -2.67 12.71
C ALA A 160 17.75 -3.15 11.99
N ALA A 161 17.74 -3.07 10.65
CA ALA A 161 16.62 -3.50 9.82
C ALA A 161 17.03 -4.64 8.90
N ASP A 162 16.24 -5.70 8.86
CA ASP A 162 16.34 -6.80 7.90
C ASP A 162 15.15 -6.73 6.94
N ILE A 163 15.44 -6.52 5.65
CA ILE A 163 14.44 -6.47 4.60
C ILE A 163 14.38 -7.84 3.91
N GLY A 164 13.51 -8.69 4.41
CA GLY A 164 13.21 -9.96 3.79
C GLY A 164 12.23 -9.82 2.62
N THR A 165 12.11 -10.86 1.81
CA THR A 165 11.16 -10.91 0.70
C THR A 165 9.72 -10.85 1.19
N THR A 166 9.42 -11.44 2.34
CA THR A 166 8.09 -11.53 2.92
C THR A 166 7.86 -10.56 4.07
N THR A 167 8.84 -10.41 4.95
CA THR A 167 8.75 -9.66 6.20
C THR A 167 9.91 -8.67 6.31
N ILE A 168 9.66 -7.60 7.04
CA ILE A 168 10.66 -6.63 7.47
C ILE A 168 10.74 -6.77 8.99
N ALA A 169 11.95 -6.96 9.51
CA ALA A 169 12.20 -6.96 10.94
C ALA A 169 13.11 -5.76 11.28
N MET A 170 12.76 -5.01 12.31
CA MET A 170 13.55 -3.89 12.78
C MET A 170 13.77 -4.02 14.29
N GLN A 171 14.98 -3.74 14.75
CA GLN A 171 15.33 -3.74 16.15
C GLN A 171 15.84 -2.37 16.55
N LEU A 172 15.34 -1.85 17.66
CA LEU A 172 15.89 -0.71 18.34
C LEU A 172 16.97 -1.20 19.31
N VAL A 173 18.20 -0.76 19.13
CA VAL A 173 19.36 -1.22 19.90
C VAL A 173 19.91 -0.06 20.70
N ASP A 174 20.04 -0.22 22.01
CA ASP A 174 20.76 0.73 22.86
C ASP A 174 22.26 0.65 22.54
N LEU A 175 22.85 1.76 22.07
CA LEU A 175 24.24 1.81 21.67
C LEU A 175 25.22 1.88 22.84
N SER A 176 24.71 2.04 24.07
CA SER A 176 25.55 2.04 25.26
C SER A 176 25.93 0.66 25.74
N ASP A 177 25.06 -0.34 25.57
CA ASP A 177 25.27 -1.71 26.03
C ASP A 177 25.04 -2.79 24.96
N GLY A 178 24.58 -2.39 23.77
CA GLY A 178 24.33 -3.26 22.63
C GLY A 178 23.08 -4.13 22.76
N LYS A 179 22.20 -3.89 23.73
CA LYS A 179 20.99 -4.68 23.91
C LYS A 179 19.84 -4.17 23.03
N THR A 180 19.04 -5.12 22.60
CA THR A 180 17.77 -4.81 21.91
C THR A 180 16.77 -4.24 22.93
N ALA A 181 16.37 -3.00 22.70
CA ALA A 181 15.40 -2.29 23.51
C ALA A 181 13.95 -2.58 23.07
N ASP A 182 13.73 -2.69 21.75
CA ASP A 182 12.42 -2.99 21.18
C ASP A 182 12.55 -3.62 19.80
N VAL A 183 11.48 -4.27 19.32
CA VAL A 183 11.43 -4.97 18.02
C VAL A 183 10.13 -4.62 17.31
N TYR A 184 10.24 -4.31 16.03
CA TYR A 184 9.12 -4.12 15.12
C TYR A 184 9.21 -5.13 13.98
N THR A 185 8.11 -5.79 13.68
CA THR A 185 8.00 -6.66 12.52
C THR A 185 6.78 -6.27 11.69
N ALA A 186 6.93 -6.33 10.38
CA ALA A 186 5.85 -6.07 9.44
C ALA A 186 5.99 -6.90 8.19
N ILE A 187 4.91 -7.01 7.44
CA ILE A 187 4.95 -7.60 6.12
C ILE A 187 5.57 -6.61 5.15
N ASN A 188 6.45 -7.10 4.29
CA ASN A 188 7.01 -6.33 3.20
C ASN A 188 5.93 -6.08 2.13
N ARG A 189 5.39 -4.86 2.06
CA ARG A 189 4.33 -4.47 1.13
C ARG A 189 4.71 -4.55 -0.34
N GLN A 190 6.01 -4.66 -0.66
CA GLN A 190 6.46 -4.95 -2.02
C GLN A 190 5.90 -6.27 -2.56
N ARG A 191 5.39 -7.18 -1.70
CA ARG A 191 4.66 -8.38 -2.12
C ARG A 191 3.45 -8.08 -3.01
N ALA A 192 2.86 -6.91 -2.90
CA ALA A 192 1.79 -6.45 -3.77
C ALA A 192 2.22 -6.31 -5.24
N TYR A 193 3.51 -6.11 -5.48
CA TYR A 193 4.11 -5.99 -6.82
C TYR A 193 4.77 -7.29 -7.29
N GLY A 194 4.96 -8.26 -6.41
CA GLY A 194 5.51 -9.57 -6.69
C GLY A 194 5.78 -10.34 -5.40
N ALA A 195 5.32 -11.61 -5.34
CA ALA A 195 5.47 -12.45 -4.15
C ALA A 195 6.92 -12.85 -3.89
N ASP A 196 7.75 -12.90 -4.94
CA ASP A 196 9.15 -13.28 -4.91
C ASP A 196 10.05 -12.24 -5.57
N VAL A 197 11.36 -12.45 -5.47
CA VAL A 197 12.38 -11.55 -6.01
C VAL A 197 12.25 -11.38 -7.53
N ILE A 198 12.01 -12.47 -8.27
CA ILE A 198 11.95 -12.45 -9.74
C ILE A 198 10.76 -11.63 -10.21
N SER A 199 9.58 -11.84 -9.61
CA SER A 199 8.38 -11.06 -9.94
C SER A 199 8.55 -9.57 -9.63
N ARG A 200 9.32 -9.19 -8.61
CA ARG A 200 9.62 -7.77 -8.31
C ARG A 200 10.60 -7.16 -9.30
N ILE A 201 11.60 -7.91 -9.74
CA ILE A 201 12.49 -7.48 -10.84
C ILE A 201 11.67 -7.23 -12.09
N ASP A 202 10.78 -8.14 -12.44
CA ASP A 202 9.90 -8.00 -13.60
C ASP A 202 8.97 -6.79 -13.46
N ALA A 203 8.35 -6.58 -12.29
CA ALA A 203 7.55 -5.39 -12.01
C ALA A 203 8.37 -4.10 -12.14
N SER A 204 9.60 -4.08 -11.63
CA SER A 204 10.53 -2.95 -11.74
C SER A 204 10.84 -2.63 -13.21
N ASN A 205 11.14 -3.64 -14.02
CA ASN A 205 11.42 -3.50 -15.45
C ASN A 205 10.19 -3.04 -16.24
N ASN A 206 8.99 -3.34 -15.76
CA ASN A 206 7.71 -2.90 -16.32
C ASN A 206 7.22 -1.56 -15.74
N GLY A 207 8.11 -0.72 -15.23
CA GLY A 207 7.83 0.66 -14.83
C GLY A 207 7.32 0.84 -13.39
N LYS A 208 7.34 -0.21 -12.55
CA LYS A 208 6.88 -0.14 -11.14
C LYS A 208 8.03 0.12 -10.13
N ARG A 209 9.19 0.58 -10.62
CA ARG A 209 10.37 0.81 -9.78
C ARG A 209 10.11 1.83 -8.66
N GLU A 210 9.49 2.95 -8.98
CA GLU A 210 9.24 4.00 -7.98
C GLU A 210 8.20 3.58 -6.96
N GLU A 211 7.19 2.82 -7.36
CA GLU A 211 6.20 2.27 -6.44
C GLU A 211 6.84 1.27 -5.46
N LEU A 212 7.73 0.39 -5.96
CA LEU A 212 8.50 -0.55 -5.11
C LEU A 212 9.36 0.19 -4.10
N ARG A 213 10.08 1.25 -4.52
CA ARG A 213 10.91 2.08 -3.63
C ARG A 213 10.08 2.83 -2.60
N ASN A 214 8.96 3.41 -3.02
CA ASN A 214 8.08 4.13 -2.10
C ASN A 214 7.44 3.19 -1.09
N SER A 215 7.06 1.98 -1.49
CA SER A 215 6.51 0.96 -0.60
C SER A 215 7.47 0.62 0.53
N ILE A 216 8.72 0.23 0.21
CA ILE A 216 9.70 -0.12 1.24
C ILE A 216 10.09 1.09 2.11
N ARG A 217 10.19 2.28 1.53
CA ARG A 217 10.46 3.51 2.28
C ARG A 217 9.39 3.80 3.31
N GLN A 218 8.13 3.63 2.96
CA GLN A 218 7.00 3.81 3.88
C GLN A 218 7.01 2.77 5.00
N ASP A 219 7.31 1.51 4.68
CA ASP A 219 7.42 0.45 5.68
C ASP A 219 8.51 0.73 6.70
N LEU A 220 9.68 1.16 6.26
CA LEU A 220 10.78 1.54 7.15
C LEU A 220 10.44 2.76 8.00
N LEU A 221 9.81 3.80 7.43
CA LEU A 221 9.38 4.98 8.19
C LEU A 221 8.36 4.60 9.26
N LYS A 222 7.37 3.78 8.93
CA LYS A 222 6.39 3.29 9.91
C LYS A 222 7.05 2.49 11.03
N GLY A 223 8.04 1.66 10.71
CA GLY A 223 8.81 0.92 11.70
C GLY A 223 9.60 1.84 12.64
N VAL A 224 10.24 2.89 12.11
CA VAL A 224 10.92 3.90 12.93
C VAL A 224 9.94 4.61 13.84
N GLU A 225 8.79 5.07 13.31
CA GLU A 225 7.75 5.73 14.11
C GLU A 225 7.27 4.84 15.26
N LYS A 226 7.02 3.56 15.00
CA LYS A 226 6.58 2.62 16.03
C LYS A 226 7.64 2.35 17.10
N LEU A 227 8.89 2.17 16.71
CA LEU A 227 10.00 1.94 17.64
C LEU A 227 10.36 3.17 18.49
N THR A 228 9.97 4.38 18.06
CA THR A 228 10.25 5.64 18.77
C THR A 228 9.00 6.25 19.40
N GLU A 229 7.84 5.62 19.27
CA GLU A 229 6.57 6.13 19.75
C GLU A 229 6.61 6.39 21.27
N GLY A 230 6.14 7.57 21.67
CA GLY A 230 6.06 7.96 23.09
C GLY A 230 7.38 8.32 23.78
N SER A 231 8.50 8.34 23.07
CA SER A 231 9.83 8.61 23.64
C SER A 231 10.64 9.60 22.79
N ARG A 232 11.40 10.47 23.43
CA ARG A 232 12.34 11.38 22.75
C ARG A 232 13.71 10.72 22.63
N LEU A 233 13.88 9.86 21.64
CA LEU A 233 15.10 9.10 21.40
C LEU A 233 16.00 9.80 20.37
N LYS A 234 17.32 9.63 20.56
CA LYS A 234 18.31 10.00 19.55
C LYS A 234 18.67 8.75 18.74
N ILE A 235 18.22 8.67 17.50
CA ILE A 235 18.68 7.61 16.58
C ILE A 235 19.92 8.09 15.86
N SER A 236 21.06 7.50 16.19
CA SER A 236 22.36 7.89 15.65
C SER A 236 22.78 7.10 14.42
N ARG A 237 22.29 5.89 14.27
CA ARG A 237 22.66 4.99 13.17
C ARG A 237 21.48 4.12 12.76
N MET A 238 21.45 3.79 11.48
CA MET A 238 20.58 2.76 10.93
C MET A 238 21.41 1.85 10.04
N VAL A 239 21.31 0.55 10.26
CA VAL A 239 21.96 -0.47 9.45
C VAL A 239 20.86 -1.31 8.80
N ILE A 240 20.94 -1.50 7.50
CA ILE A 240 19.95 -2.25 6.74
C ILE A 240 20.63 -3.45 6.11
N GLY A 241 20.17 -4.65 6.48
CA GLY A 241 20.47 -5.91 5.83
C GLY A 241 19.38 -6.24 4.81
N ALA A 242 19.76 -6.68 3.63
CA ALA A 242 18.83 -7.16 2.62
C ALA A 242 19.58 -8.04 1.60
N ASN A 243 18.84 -8.87 0.84
CA ASN A 243 19.48 -9.51 -0.31
C ASN A 243 19.79 -8.48 -1.42
N THR A 244 20.71 -8.82 -2.32
CA THR A 244 21.20 -7.90 -3.37
C THR A 244 20.08 -7.24 -4.18
N THR A 245 19.02 -7.99 -4.48
CA THR A 245 17.88 -7.47 -5.28
C THR A 245 17.02 -6.47 -4.51
N MET A 246 16.97 -6.58 -3.18
CA MET A 246 16.17 -5.66 -2.34
C MET A 246 16.89 -4.33 -2.09
N VAL A 247 18.20 -4.26 -2.36
CA VAL A 247 19.04 -3.06 -2.17
C VAL A 247 19.04 -2.19 -3.42
N HIS A 248 18.76 -2.74 -4.59
CA HIS A 248 18.74 -2.05 -5.90
C HIS A 248 17.34 -1.69 -6.38
#